data_8d724ad0c7acef298a287ea4e306c15f
#
_entry.id   8d724ad0c7acef298a287ea4e306c15f
#
_cell.length_a   1.000
_cell.length_b   1.000
_cell.length_c   1.000
_cell.angle_alpha   90.00
_cell.angle_beta   90.00
_cell.angle_gamma   90.00
#
_symmetry.space_group_name_H-M   'P 1'
#
loop_
_entity.id
_entity.type
_entity.pdbx_description
1 polymer ?
#
loop_
_entity_poly.entity_id
_entity_poly.type
_entity_poly.pdbx_seq_one_letter_code
_entity_poly.pdbx_strand_id
1 'polypeptide(L)'
;MYIVGIDIAKRKHEAGVIDGDGAVIIKPFSFTNNCSGYNRLLAMLAKAKLPLDEVSFAMEATGHYWLALFTRLQKEGFRVQVINPVQTNSIRSFYIRQAKTDPRDALLIAEVIRFGHFSESTLHPENIYELRELCRGRHAIVSMQADVKRKVVALLDQVFPEYETAFTNLFGDTSMAILQACPTPKELSEMPLEELCHLIEVSSHKRFRMAKAQELQALARNSFGFAMAGDVFSTMIRLYAKHLDFLKQQVREMDRKIAEIMDTLDTPITAITGIIEKKNPKARKVLAIITYIIVMAFCCIVCYYSTMMVIKYNNTGSTTTNVRWIKMSWIFFQIPLNYVIYILFEIEKIWGVAAGKREVK
;
A
#
# COMPACT_ATOMS: atom_id res chain seq x y z
N MET A 1 32.92 -22.81 -17.49
CA MET A 1 31.69 -22.07 -17.09
C MET A 1 31.39 -20.99 -18.14
N TYR A 2 30.19 -20.97 -18.66
CA TYR A 2 29.71 -19.99 -19.63
C TYR A 2 28.55 -19.20 -19.04
N ILE A 3 28.49 -17.91 -19.29
CA ILE A 3 27.44 -17.03 -18.73
C ILE A 3 26.65 -16.41 -19.86
N VAL A 4 25.36 -16.69 -19.90
CA VAL A 4 24.40 -16.10 -20.85
C VAL A 4 23.73 -14.92 -20.16
N GLY A 5 24.14 -13.71 -20.52
CA GLY A 5 23.47 -12.50 -20.07
C GLY A 5 22.27 -12.19 -20.95
N ILE A 6 21.15 -11.88 -20.33
CA ILE A 6 19.90 -11.60 -21.05
C ILE A 6 19.33 -10.25 -20.59
N ASP A 7 19.25 -9.31 -21.51
CA ASP A 7 18.47 -8.09 -21.32
C ASP A 7 17.01 -8.36 -21.64
N ILE A 8 16.15 -8.09 -20.66
CA ILE A 8 14.74 -8.48 -20.68
C ILE A 8 13.86 -7.31 -21.17
N ALA A 9 13.04 -7.58 -22.19
CA ALA A 9 12.03 -6.64 -22.65
C ALA A 9 10.68 -7.34 -22.96
N LYS A 10 9.62 -6.57 -23.13
CA LYS A 10 8.25 -7.06 -23.29
C LYS A 10 8.07 -8.04 -24.45
N ARG A 11 8.66 -7.75 -25.62
CA ARG A 11 8.43 -8.49 -26.87
C ARG A 11 9.65 -9.26 -27.35
N LYS A 12 10.82 -8.75 -27.07
CA LYS A 12 12.10 -9.24 -27.58
C LYS A 12 13.15 -9.11 -26.50
N HIS A 13 13.90 -10.15 -26.28
CA HIS A 13 15.07 -10.17 -25.38
C HIS A 13 16.34 -10.13 -26.21
N GLU A 14 17.40 -9.58 -25.65
CA GLU A 14 18.75 -9.66 -26.20
C GLU A 14 19.60 -10.59 -25.33
N ALA A 15 20.30 -11.54 -25.92
CA ALA A 15 21.20 -12.43 -25.22
C ALA A 15 22.60 -12.38 -25.80
N GLY A 16 23.61 -12.46 -24.93
CA GLY A 16 25.01 -12.63 -25.29
C GLY A 16 25.68 -13.62 -24.35
N VAL A 17 26.73 -14.28 -24.81
CA VAL A 17 27.44 -15.29 -24.01
C VAL A 17 28.91 -14.92 -23.86
N ILE A 18 29.39 -14.98 -22.62
CA ILE A 18 30.81 -14.85 -22.28
C ILE A 18 31.32 -16.13 -21.61
N ASP A 19 32.61 -16.36 -21.65
CA ASP A 19 33.25 -17.36 -20.85
C ASP A 19 33.69 -16.83 -19.46
N GLY A 20 34.37 -17.69 -18.68
CA GLY A 20 34.86 -17.33 -17.34
C GLY A 20 35.93 -16.23 -17.35
N ASP A 21 36.61 -16.00 -18.45
CA ASP A 21 37.65 -14.97 -18.62
C ASP A 21 37.04 -13.65 -19.15
N GLY A 22 35.77 -13.66 -19.57
CA GLY A 22 35.06 -12.50 -20.11
C GLY A 22 35.15 -12.37 -21.62
N ALA A 23 35.70 -13.37 -22.32
CA ALA A 23 35.72 -13.38 -23.78
C ALA A 23 34.29 -13.66 -24.32
N VAL A 24 33.91 -12.90 -25.37
CA VAL A 24 32.58 -13.03 -25.99
C VAL A 24 32.57 -14.28 -26.90
N ILE A 25 31.85 -15.31 -26.46
CA ILE A 25 31.68 -16.57 -27.20
C ILE A 25 30.56 -16.48 -28.22
N ILE A 26 29.42 -15.88 -27.83
CA ILE A 26 28.33 -15.59 -28.76
C ILE A 26 28.05 -14.11 -28.69
N LYS A 27 28.17 -13.43 -29.84
CA LYS A 27 27.80 -12.03 -29.95
C LYS A 27 26.32 -11.83 -29.64
N PRO A 28 25.92 -10.68 -29.09
CA PRO A 28 24.54 -10.38 -28.79
C PRO A 28 23.59 -10.65 -29.95
N PHE A 29 22.48 -11.31 -29.66
CA PHE A 29 21.44 -11.64 -30.61
C PHE A 29 20.06 -11.51 -29.98
N SER A 30 19.10 -11.13 -30.80
CA SER A 30 17.70 -10.99 -30.37
C SER A 30 16.94 -12.31 -30.44
N PHE A 31 16.02 -12.52 -29.48
CA PHE A 31 15.00 -13.54 -29.57
C PHE A 31 13.66 -13.05 -29.01
N THR A 32 12.55 -13.58 -29.51
CA THR A 32 11.19 -13.17 -29.10
C THR A 32 10.80 -13.78 -27.77
N ASN A 33 9.99 -13.04 -26.98
CA ASN A 33 9.47 -13.53 -25.70
C ASN A 33 8.30 -14.51 -25.92
N ASN A 34 8.60 -15.69 -26.49
CA ASN A 34 7.67 -16.80 -26.74
C ASN A 34 8.45 -18.11 -26.96
N CYS A 35 7.73 -19.23 -27.13
CA CYS A 35 8.35 -20.55 -27.31
C CYS A 35 9.31 -20.61 -28.52
N SER A 36 9.02 -19.95 -29.62
CA SER A 36 9.91 -19.91 -30.80
C SER A 36 11.22 -19.19 -30.47
N GLY A 37 11.15 -18.07 -29.76
CA GLY A 37 12.34 -17.35 -29.30
C GLY A 37 13.16 -18.14 -28.28
N TYR A 38 12.50 -18.83 -27.34
CA TYR A 38 13.18 -19.74 -26.42
C TYR A 38 13.94 -20.84 -27.15
N ASN A 39 13.31 -21.51 -28.11
CA ASN A 39 13.96 -22.53 -28.94
C ASN A 39 15.15 -21.96 -29.73
N ARG A 40 15.03 -20.72 -30.23
CA ARG A 40 16.14 -20.01 -30.88
C ARG A 40 17.33 -19.78 -29.91
N LEU A 41 17.05 -19.39 -28.67
CA LEU A 41 18.07 -19.24 -27.64
C LEU A 41 18.87 -20.56 -27.47
N LEU A 42 18.16 -21.66 -27.22
CA LEU A 42 18.80 -22.97 -27.07
C LEU A 42 19.54 -23.42 -28.33
N ALA A 43 18.97 -23.19 -29.52
CA ALA A 43 19.64 -23.51 -30.79
C ALA A 43 20.95 -22.72 -30.98
N MET A 44 21.03 -21.49 -30.53
CA MET A 44 22.27 -20.70 -30.58
C MET A 44 23.35 -21.26 -29.66
N LEU A 45 22.98 -21.72 -28.45
CA LEU A 45 23.92 -22.39 -27.52
C LEU A 45 24.40 -23.73 -28.10
N ALA A 46 23.49 -24.53 -28.64
CA ALA A 46 23.83 -25.81 -29.28
C ALA A 46 24.75 -25.63 -30.51
N LYS A 47 24.52 -24.60 -31.33
CA LYS A 47 25.38 -24.28 -32.48
C LYS A 47 26.79 -23.91 -32.06
N ALA A 48 26.94 -23.26 -30.92
CA ALA A 48 28.24 -22.95 -30.33
C ALA A 48 28.89 -24.15 -29.59
N LYS A 49 28.22 -25.31 -29.57
CA LYS A 49 28.69 -26.56 -28.91
C LYS A 49 29.02 -26.35 -27.43
N LEU A 50 28.28 -25.47 -26.74
CA LEU A 50 28.52 -25.24 -25.32
C LEU A 50 27.97 -26.40 -24.49
N PRO A 51 28.71 -26.89 -23.51
CA PRO A 51 28.22 -27.90 -22.56
C PRO A 51 27.15 -27.24 -21.67
N LEU A 52 25.89 -27.69 -21.80
CA LEU A 52 24.74 -27.06 -21.18
C LEU A 52 24.76 -27.12 -19.64
N ASP A 53 25.42 -28.09 -19.07
CA ASP A 53 25.69 -28.25 -17.64
C ASP A 53 26.65 -27.19 -17.07
N GLU A 54 27.48 -26.58 -17.94
CA GLU A 54 28.37 -25.47 -17.59
C GLU A 54 27.78 -24.09 -17.87
N VAL A 55 26.56 -24.02 -18.43
CA VAL A 55 25.91 -22.77 -18.77
C VAL A 55 25.09 -22.23 -17.60
N SER A 56 25.34 -20.99 -17.22
CA SER A 56 24.53 -20.22 -16.28
C SER A 56 23.86 -19.04 -16.98
N PHE A 57 22.57 -18.84 -16.69
CA PHE A 57 21.81 -17.72 -17.24
C PHE A 57 21.75 -16.58 -16.23
N ALA A 58 21.92 -15.36 -16.73
CA ALA A 58 21.83 -14.15 -15.96
C ALA A 58 20.81 -13.20 -16.59
N MET A 59 19.91 -12.64 -15.79
CA MET A 59 18.92 -11.67 -16.26
C MET A 59 18.66 -10.58 -15.24
N GLU A 60 18.27 -9.40 -15.71
CA GLU A 60 17.87 -8.29 -14.85
C GLU A 60 16.37 -8.38 -14.49
N ALA A 61 16.01 -8.13 -13.22
CA ALA A 61 14.63 -8.11 -12.74
C ALA A 61 13.85 -6.88 -13.23
N THR A 62 13.76 -6.67 -14.54
CA THR A 62 13.04 -5.54 -15.13
C THR A 62 11.55 -5.85 -15.24
N GLY A 63 10.74 -5.19 -14.41
CA GLY A 63 9.29 -5.39 -14.36
C GLY A 63 8.92 -6.85 -14.05
N HIS A 64 8.02 -7.44 -14.85
CA HIS A 64 7.56 -8.83 -14.71
C HIS A 64 7.92 -9.72 -15.91
N TYR A 65 8.58 -9.15 -16.93
CA TYR A 65 8.82 -9.84 -18.20
C TYR A 65 9.83 -10.98 -18.11
N TRP A 66 10.66 -11.00 -17.09
CA TRP A 66 11.66 -12.04 -16.84
C TRP A 66 11.08 -13.35 -16.28
N LEU A 67 9.91 -13.28 -15.64
CA LEU A 67 9.33 -14.41 -14.89
C LEU A 67 9.10 -15.64 -15.76
N ALA A 68 8.52 -15.48 -16.96
CA ALA A 68 8.23 -16.58 -17.86
C ALA A 68 9.48 -17.31 -18.35
N LEU A 69 10.51 -16.55 -18.70
CA LEU A 69 11.80 -17.11 -19.12
C LEU A 69 12.54 -17.78 -17.95
N PHE A 70 12.54 -17.15 -16.80
CA PHE A 70 13.14 -17.66 -15.58
C PHE A 70 12.54 -19.00 -15.16
N THR A 71 11.22 -19.08 -15.04
CA THR A 71 10.53 -20.32 -14.64
C THR A 71 10.74 -21.43 -15.65
N ARG A 72 10.78 -21.11 -16.95
CA ARG A 72 11.03 -22.07 -18.00
C ARG A 72 12.43 -22.65 -17.93
N LEU A 73 13.46 -21.81 -17.79
CA LEU A 73 14.85 -22.22 -17.64
C LEU A 73 15.06 -23.06 -16.38
N GLN A 74 14.51 -22.65 -15.24
CA GLN A 74 14.58 -23.42 -14.00
C GLN A 74 13.92 -24.80 -14.12
N LYS A 75 12.76 -24.89 -14.77
CA LYS A 75 12.05 -26.15 -14.98
C LYS A 75 12.86 -27.13 -15.84
N GLU A 76 13.70 -26.64 -16.72
CA GLU A 76 14.61 -27.44 -17.54
C GLU A 76 15.96 -27.73 -16.85
N GLY A 77 16.12 -27.31 -15.59
CA GLY A 77 17.29 -27.62 -14.76
C GLY A 77 18.46 -26.67 -14.93
N PHE A 78 18.31 -25.56 -15.66
CA PHE A 78 19.37 -24.59 -15.82
C PHE A 78 19.59 -23.76 -14.56
N ARG A 79 20.84 -23.39 -14.32
CA ARG A 79 21.20 -22.40 -13.31
C ARG A 79 20.82 -21.01 -13.81
N VAL A 80 19.92 -20.32 -13.11
CA VAL A 80 19.43 -19.00 -13.48
C VAL A 80 19.60 -18.03 -12.31
N GLN A 81 20.24 -16.91 -12.58
CA GLN A 81 20.51 -15.85 -11.61
C GLN A 81 19.80 -14.56 -12.07
N VAL A 82 19.04 -13.99 -11.16
CA VAL A 82 18.32 -12.73 -11.41
C VAL A 82 18.95 -11.63 -10.56
N ILE A 83 19.39 -10.56 -11.21
CA ILE A 83 20.07 -9.45 -10.55
C ILE A 83 19.17 -8.22 -10.45
N ASN A 84 19.43 -7.43 -9.42
CA ASN A 84 18.72 -6.17 -9.23
C ASN A 84 19.25 -5.11 -10.24
N PRO A 85 18.37 -4.38 -10.94
CA PRO A 85 18.74 -3.30 -11.86
C PRO A 85 19.72 -2.25 -11.29
N VAL A 86 19.69 -2.01 -9.99
CA VAL A 86 20.61 -1.10 -9.30
C VAL A 86 22.08 -1.58 -9.45
N GLN A 87 22.30 -2.88 -9.40
CA GLN A 87 23.65 -3.46 -9.50
C GLN A 87 24.21 -3.37 -10.91
N THR A 88 23.37 -3.63 -11.92
CA THR A 88 23.74 -3.45 -13.33
C THR A 88 24.12 -2.00 -13.63
N ASN A 89 23.34 -1.04 -13.10
CA ASN A 89 23.63 0.38 -13.24
C ASN A 89 24.93 0.80 -12.52
N SER A 90 25.23 0.22 -11.38
CA SER A 90 26.47 0.52 -10.65
C SER A 90 27.71 0.08 -11.45
N ILE A 91 27.67 -1.11 -12.05
CA ILE A 91 28.79 -1.60 -12.89
C ILE A 91 28.88 -0.82 -14.19
N ARG A 92 27.75 -0.42 -14.78
CA ARG A 92 27.75 0.46 -15.97
C ARG A 92 28.53 1.75 -15.74
N SER A 93 28.53 2.32 -14.55
CA SER A 93 29.26 3.52 -14.22
C SER A 93 30.80 3.37 -14.29
N PHE A 94 31.31 2.16 -14.13
CA PHE A 94 32.74 1.87 -14.30
C PHE A 94 33.20 1.90 -15.78
N TYR A 95 32.28 1.62 -16.71
CA TYR A 95 32.56 1.70 -18.13
C TYR A 95 32.31 3.12 -18.64
N ILE A 96 33.29 4.01 -18.42
CA ILE A 96 33.21 5.43 -18.76
C ILE A 96 32.81 5.62 -20.24
N ARG A 97 31.71 6.36 -20.52
CA ARG A 97 31.25 6.84 -21.83
C ARG A 97 30.67 5.79 -22.80
N GLN A 98 30.12 4.70 -22.39
CA GLN A 98 29.41 3.79 -23.30
C GLN A 98 27.92 4.13 -23.43
N ALA A 99 27.45 4.31 -24.66
CA ALA A 99 26.03 4.52 -24.94
C ALA A 99 25.22 3.27 -24.54
N LYS A 100 24.05 3.49 -23.91
CA LYS A 100 23.11 2.43 -23.58
C LYS A 100 22.54 1.83 -24.86
N THR A 101 22.79 0.52 -25.07
CA THR A 101 22.21 -0.25 -26.19
C THR A 101 21.92 -1.67 -25.70
N ASP A 102 20.77 -2.23 -26.06
CA ASP A 102 20.31 -3.55 -25.63
C ASP A 102 21.37 -4.68 -25.83
N PRO A 103 22.12 -4.75 -26.93
CA PRO A 103 23.18 -5.75 -27.10
C PRO A 103 24.31 -5.63 -26.10
N ARG A 104 24.69 -4.42 -25.70
CA ARG A 104 25.73 -4.20 -24.68
C ARG A 104 25.22 -4.50 -23.29
N ASP A 105 23.95 -4.23 -23.03
CA ASP A 105 23.32 -4.48 -21.73
C ASP A 105 23.26 -5.98 -21.45
N ALA A 106 23.00 -6.85 -22.44
CA ALA A 106 23.08 -8.28 -22.31
C ALA A 106 24.48 -8.78 -21.87
N LEU A 107 25.54 -8.29 -22.50
CA LEU A 107 26.92 -8.64 -22.10
C LEU A 107 27.27 -8.09 -20.71
N LEU A 108 26.84 -6.88 -20.39
CA LEU A 108 27.05 -6.27 -19.08
C LEU A 108 26.39 -7.09 -17.96
N ILE A 109 25.19 -7.62 -18.19
CA ILE A 109 24.51 -8.53 -17.25
C ILE A 109 25.35 -9.79 -17.01
N ALA A 110 25.94 -10.36 -18.06
CA ALA A 110 26.83 -11.51 -17.91
C ALA A 110 28.10 -11.17 -17.10
N GLU A 111 28.68 -10.01 -17.33
CA GLU A 111 29.84 -9.52 -16.59
C GLU A 111 29.57 -9.30 -15.10
N VAL A 112 28.37 -8.78 -14.72
CA VAL A 112 27.97 -8.66 -13.31
C VAL A 112 28.09 -9.99 -12.60
N ILE A 113 27.61 -11.07 -13.21
CA ILE A 113 27.68 -12.42 -12.65
C ILE A 113 29.13 -12.91 -12.60
N ARG A 114 29.92 -12.67 -13.64
CA ARG A 114 31.32 -13.06 -13.70
C ARG A 114 32.15 -12.44 -12.57
N PHE A 115 31.91 -11.18 -12.25
CA PHE A 115 32.58 -10.49 -11.13
C PHE A 115 32.21 -11.05 -9.74
N GLY A 116 31.12 -11.81 -9.60
CA GLY A 116 30.77 -12.52 -8.37
C GLY A 116 30.25 -11.63 -7.23
N HIS A 117 30.21 -10.33 -7.36
CA HIS A 117 29.73 -9.37 -6.36
C HIS A 117 28.31 -8.91 -6.68
N PHE A 118 27.34 -9.79 -6.53
CA PHE A 118 25.92 -9.45 -6.76
C PHE A 118 25.04 -10.09 -5.70
N SER A 119 23.88 -9.49 -5.49
CA SER A 119 22.82 -10.04 -4.66
C SER A 119 21.78 -10.69 -5.56
N GLU A 120 21.58 -12.00 -5.42
CA GLU A 120 20.54 -12.70 -6.18
C GLU A 120 19.15 -12.26 -5.74
N SER A 121 18.31 -11.94 -6.72
CA SER A 121 16.88 -11.83 -6.50
C SER A 121 16.27 -13.23 -6.54
N THR A 122 15.93 -13.77 -5.38
CA THR A 122 15.29 -15.08 -5.29
C THR A 122 13.80 -14.97 -5.57
N LEU A 123 13.27 -15.91 -6.36
CA LEU A 123 11.83 -16.06 -6.44
C LEU A 123 11.35 -16.68 -5.12
N HIS A 124 10.43 -15.98 -4.45
CA HIS A 124 9.82 -16.52 -3.24
C HIS A 124 9.05 -17.82 -3.54
N PRO A 125 8.83 -18.67 -2.54
CA PRO A 125 7.92 -19.82 -2.66
C PRO A 125 6.58 -19.40 -3.27
N GLU A 126 5.94 -20.29 -4.01
CA GLU A 126 4.73 -20.01 -4.82
C GLU A 126 3.63 -19.32 -3.99
N ASN A 127 3.36 -19.85 -2.80
CA ASN A 127 2.37 -19.28 -1.87
C ASN A 127 2.69 -17.85 -1.42
N ILE A 128 3.95 -17.52 -1.21
CA ILE A 128 4.39 -16.14 -0.87
C ILE A 128 4.25 -15.23 -2.09
N TYR A 129 4.55 -15.75 -3.28
CA TYR A 129 4.37 -14.99 -4.52
C TYR A 129 2.89 -14.70 -4.76
N GLU A 130 2.00 -15.70 -4.62
CA GLU A 130 0.56 -15.56 -4.74
C GLU A 130 0.02 -14.53 -3.74
N LEU A 131 0.43 -14.62 -2.47
CA LEU A 131 0.05 -13.68 -1.43
C LEU A 131 0.46 -12.25 -1.78
N ARG A 132 1.68 -12.06 -2.30
CA ARG A 132 2.18 -10.76 -2.72
C ARG A 132 1.32 -10.16 -3.84
N GLU A 133 0.97 -10.95 -4.86
CA GLU A 133 0.17 -10.47 -5.99
C GLU A 133 -1.27 -10.16 -5.56
N LEU A 134 -1.87 -10.98 -4.69
CA LEU A 134 -3.19 -10.69 -4.10
C LEU A 134 -3.19 -9.40 -3.28
N CYS A 135 -2.18 -9.19 -2.43
CA CYS A 135 -2.05 -7.97 -1.64
C CYS A 135 -1.88 -6.72 -2.52
N ARG A 136 -1.11 -6.81 -3.61
CA ARG A 136 -0.96 -5.73 -4.59
C ARG A 136 -2.26 -5.44 -5.33
N GLY A 137 -2.95 -6.48 -5.79
CA GLY A 137 -4.25 -6.37 -6.42
C GLY A 137 -5.28 -5.72 -5.49
N ARG A 138 -5.33 -6.17 -4.24
CA ARG A 138 -6.18 -5.58 -3.20
C ARG A 138 -5.87 -4.09 -2.99
N HIS A 139 -4.59 -3.73 -2.90
CA HIS A 139 -4.18 -2.34 -2.74
C HIS A 139 -4.63 -1.47 -3.93
N ALA A 140 -4.51 -1.97 -5.16
CA ALA A 140 -4.97 -1.28 -6.35
C ALA A 140 -6.49 -1.03 -6.32
N ILE A 141 -7.29 -2.04 -5.92
CA ILE A 141 -8.76 -1.89 -5.80
C ILE A 141 -9.12 -0.89 -4.70
N VAL A 142 -8.44 -0.90 -3.56
CA VAL A 142 -8.65 0.09 -2.48
C VAL A 142 -8.29 1.51 -2.94
N SER A 143 -7.26 1.67 -3.76
CA SER A 143 -6.91 2.95 -4.37
C SER A 143 -8.02 3.43 -5.32
N MET A 144 -8.57 2.54 -6.16
CA MET A 144 -9.73 2.86 -7.01
C MET A 144 -10.96 3.28 -6.18
N GLN A 145 -11.23 2.61 -5.05
CA GLN A 145 -12.30 3.04 -4.14
C GLN A 145 -12.09 4.47 -3.63
N ALA A 146 -10.87 4.84 -3.26
CA ALA A 146 -10.55 6.19 -2.81
C ALA A 146 -10.78 7.23 -3.90
N ASP A 147 -10.43 6.91 -5.16
CA ASP A 147 -10.67 7.78 -6.31
C ASP A 147 -12.16 7.99 -6.57
N VAL A 148 -12.96 6.91 -6.52
CA VAL A 148 -14.41 7.00 -6.72
C VAL A 148 -15.08 7.75 -5.58
N LYS A 149 -14.65 7.55 -4.32
CA LYS A 149 -15.13 8.30 -3.16
C LYS A 149 -14.92 9.81 -3.34
N ARG A 150 -13.73 10.23 -3.76
CA ARG A 150 -13.45 11.64 -4.04
C ARG A 150 -14.38 12.24 -5.11
N LYS A 151 -14.70 11.46 -6.14
CA LYS A 151 -15.65 11.89 -7.17
C LYS A 151 -17.07 12.06 -6.62
N VAL A 152 -17.53 11.13 -5.76
CA VAL A 152 -18.85 11.25 -5.11
C VAL A 152 -18.91 12.48 -4.22
N VAL A 153 -17.87 12.73 -3.39
CA VAL A 153 -17.79 13.94 -2.56
C VAL A 153 -17.88 15.18 -3.41
N ALA A 154 -17.07 15.28 -4.47
CA ALA A 154 -17.05 16.44 -5.35
C ALA A 154 -18.40 16.71 -6.08
N LEU A 155 -19.20 15.69 -6.30
CA LEU A 155 -20.57 15.84 -6.84
C LEU A 155 -21.55 16.28 -5.75
N LEU A 156 -21.45 15.70 -4.55
CA LEU A 156 -22.29 16.07 -3.41
C LEU A 156 -22.04 17.51 -2.98
N ASP A 157 -20.80 17.96 -2.94
CA ASP A 157 -20.43 19.36 -2.63
C ASP A 157 -21.14 20.36 -3.55
N GLN A 158 -21.44 19.95 -4.79
CA GLN A 158 -22.16 20.80 -5.75
C GLN A 158 -23.67 20.75 -5.56
N VAL A 159 -24.26 19.56 -5.41
CA VAL A 159 -25.72 19.39 -5.46
C VAL A 159 -26.39 19.26 -4.10
N PHE A 160 -25.65 18.80 -3.10
CA PHE A 160 -26.16 18.55 -1.76
C PHE A 160 -25.07 18.72 -0.69
N PRO A 161 -24.49 19.92 -0.54
CA PRO A 161 -23.34 20.16 0.34
C PRO A 161 -23.60 19.80 1.81
N GLU A 162 -24.84 19.87 2.26
CA GLU A 162 -25.22 19.55 3.64
C GLU A 162 -25.26 18.05 3.92
N TYR A 163 -25.28 17.19 2.89
CA TYR A 163 -25.48 15.74 3.03
C TYR A 163 -24.43 15.08 3.91
N GLU A 164 -23.16 15.53 3.82
CA GLU A 164 -22.07 14.97 4.62
C GLU A 164 -22.30 15.13 6.12
N THR A 165 -22.96 16.22 6.54
CA THR A 165 -23.22 16.49 7.96
C THR A 165 -24.21 15.51 8.60
N ALA A 166 -25.03 14.85 7.79
CA ALA A 166 -26.02 13.89 8.25
C ALA A 166 -25.44 12.55 8.70
N PHE A 167 -24.19 12.24 8.36
CA PHE A 167 -23.58 10.95 8.61
C PHE A 167 -22.17 11.06 9.17
N THR A 168 -21.86 10.31 10.21
CA THR A 168 -20.49 10.18 10.72
C THR A 168 -19.56 9.49 9.70
N ASN A 169 -20.15 8.62 8.85
CA ASN A 169 -19.44 7.95 7.75
C ASN A 169 -20.27 8.09 6.48
N LEU A 170 -19.86 8.99 5.60
CA LEU A 170 -20.52 9.28 4.33
C LEU A 170 -20.67 8.04 3.43
N PHE A 171 -19.76 7.08 3.53
CA PHE A 171 -19.77 5.84 2.75
C PHE A 171 -20.19 4.61 3.56
N GLY A 172 -20.90 4.83 4.68
CA GLY A 172 -21.57 3.79 5.45
C GLY A 172 -22.80 3.21 4.73
N ASP A 173 -23.26 2.04 5.11
CA ASP A 173 -24.28 1.28 4.37
C ASP A 173 -25.58 2.07 4.20
N THR A 174 -26.04 2.79 5.24
CA THR A 174 -27.25 3.62 5.17
C THR A 174 -27.11 4.79 4.18
N SER A 175 -26.01 5.54 4.24
CA SER A 175 -25.76 6.62 3.30
C SER A 175 -25.63 6.10 1.88
N MET A 176 -24.93 4.97 1.68
CA MET A 176 -24.80 4.34 0.36
C MET A 176 -26.15 3.90 -0.21
N ALA A 177 -27.04 3.37 0.62
CA ALA A 177 -28.40 3.00 0.18
C ALA A 177 -29.20 4.24 -0.29
N ILE A 178 -29.10 5.35 0.44
CA ILE A 178 -29.73 6.62 0.06
C ILE A 178 -29.13 7.18 -1.23
N LEU A 179 -27.79 7.21 -1.35
CA LEU A 179 -27.12 7.69 -2.57
C LEU A 179 -27.44 6.85 -3.82
N GLN A 180 -27.85 5.60 -3.63
CA GLN A 180 -28.32 4.76 -4.73
C GLN A 180 -29.81 4.97 -5.06
N ALA A 181 -30.63 5.31 -4.05
CA ALA A 181 -32.07 5.48 -4.22
C ALA A 181 -32.47 6.91 -4.60
N CYS A 182 -31.97 7.91 -3.86
CA CYS A 182 -32.35 9.32 -3.98
C CYS A 182 -31.18 10.27 -3.66
N PRO A 183 -30.17 10.36 -4.55
CA PRO A 183 -28.91 11.06 -4.29
C PRO A 183 -28.99 12.58 -4.32
N THR A 184 -30.10 13.19 -4.77
CA THR A 184 -30.27 14.65 -4.85
C THR A 184 -31.27 15.17 -3.81
N PRO A 185 -31.17 16.45 -3.40
CA PRO A 185 -32.15 17.06 -2.48
C PRO A 185 -33.58 16.91 -2.97
N LYS A 186 -33.79 17.10 -4.28
CA LYS A 186 -35.11 16.99 -4.89
C LYS A 186 -35.68 15.58 -4.70
N GLU A 187 -34.98 14.57 -5.15
CA GLU A 187 -35.42 13.17 -5.03
C GLU A 187 -35.66 12.76 -3.59
N LEU A 188 -34.74 13.14 -2.67
CA LEU A 188 -34.88 12.84 -1.25
C LEU A 188 -36.06 13.53 -0.58
N SER A 189 -36.38 14.79 -0.98
CA SER A 189 -37.51 15.50 -0.44
C SER A 189 -38.85 15.01 -1.00
N GLU A 190 -38.88 14.49 -2.23
CA GLU A 190 -40.05 13.95 -2.91
C GLU A 190 -40.36 12.50 -2.52
N MET A 191 -39.36 11.74 -2.02
CA MET A 191 -39.56 10.36 -1.57
C MET A 191 -40.55 10.29 -0.40
N PRO A 192 -41.56 9.37 -0.42
CA PRO A 192 -42.46 9.20 0.69
C PRO A 192 -41.71 8.91 1.99
N LEU A 193 -42.13 9.57 3.09
CA LEU A 193 -41.41 9.45 4.37
C LEU A 193 -41.35 8.01 4.89
N GLU A 194 -42.40 7.24 4.67
CA GLU A 194 -42.48 5.82 5.05
C GLU A 194 -41.49 4.95 4.25
N GLU A 195 -41.34 5.21 2.96
CA GLU A 195 -40.43 4.53 2.09
C GLU A 195 -38.97 4.85 2.48
N LEU A 196 -38.67 6.12 2.72
CA LEU A 196 -37.35 6.54 3.22
C LEU A 196 -37.04 5.92 4.58
N CYS A 197 -38.01 5.89 5.50
CA CYS A 197 -37.84 5.23 6.79
C CYS A 197 -37.53 3.75 6.64
N HIS A 198 -38.26 3.03 5.79
CA HIS A 198 -38.02 1.61 5.51
C HIS A 198 -36.62 1.38 4.92
N LEU A 199 -36.21 2.17 3.95
CA LEU A 199 -34.88 2.11 3.35
C LEU A 199 -33.76 2.27 4.41
N ILE A 200 -33.94 3.27 5.29
CA ILE A 200 -33.00 3.56 6.39
C ILE A 200 -33.00 2.44 7.43
N GLU A 201 -34.13 1.93 7.83
CA GLU A 201 -34.23 0.83 8.81
C GLU A 201 -33.54 -0.44 8.32
N VAL A 202 -33.75 -0.80 7.06
CA VAL A 202 -33.13 -1.98 6.45
C VAL A 202 -31.62 -1.81 6.35
N SER A 203 -31.16 -0.69 5.81
CA SER A 203 -29.74 -0.43 5.57
C SER A 203 -28.93 -0.16 6.84
N SER A 204 -29.58 0.26 7.93
CA SER A 204 -28.95 0.52 9.22
C SER A 204 -29.07 -0.64 10.22
N HIS A 205 -29.66 -1.77 9.81
CA HIS A 205 -30.03 -2.87 10.72
C HIS A 205 -30.87 -2.39 11.92
N LYS A 206 -31.87 -1.54 11.65
CA LYS A 206 -32.78 -0.93 12.63
C LYS A 206 -32.14 0.07 13.61
N ARG A 207 -30.90 0.51 13.33
CA ARG A 207 -30.22 1.52 14.15
C ARG A 207 -30.85 2.92 13.99
N PHE A 208 -31.24 3.28 12.78
CA PHE A 208 -31.93 4.51 12.45
C PHE A 208 -33.39 4.24 12.10
N ARG A 209 -34.27 5.19 12.40
CA ARG A 209 -35.72 5.07 12.22
C ARG A 209 -36.30 6.39 11.72
N MET A 210 -37.61 6.58 11.92
CA MET A 210 -38.40 7.72 11.48
C MET A 210 -37.74 9.09 11.74
N ALA A 211 -37.17 9.29 12.93
CA ALA A 211 -36.51 10.56 13.26
C ALA A 211 -35.35 10.89 12.28
N LYS A 212 -34.58 9.89 11.85
CA LYS A 212 -33.51 10.10 10.87
C LYS A 212 -34.06 10.38 9.48
N ALA A 213 -35.15 9.75 9.10
CA ALA A 213 -35.83 10.02 7.83
C ALA A 213 -36.36 11.46 7.77
N GLN A 214 -36.98 11.94 8.83
CA GLN A 214 -37.46 13.31 8.98
C GLN A 214 -36.32 14.33 8.92
N GLU A 215 -35.21 14.06 9.65
CA GLU A 215 -34.00 14.89 9.61
C GLU A 215 -33.46 15.03 8.18
N LEU A 216 -33.33 13.92 7.46
CA LEU A 216 -32.81 13.91 6.09
C LEU A 216 -33.75 14.64 5.12
N GLN A 217 -35.05 14.46 5.22
CA GLN A 217 -35.99 15.21 4.41
C GLN A 217 -35.98 16.71 4.71
N ALA A 218 -35.89 17.10 5.98
CA ALA A 218 -35.76 18.50 6.37
C ALA A 218 -34.47 19.12 5.82
N LEU A 219 -33.35 18.36 5.88
CA LEU A 219 -32.06 18.75 5.29
C LEU A 219 -32.19 18.97 3.78
N ALA A 220 -32.85 18.06 3.07
CA ALA A 220 -33.05 18.10 1.64
C ALA A 220 -33.92 19.29 1.21
N ARG A 221 -34.99 19.58 1.95
CA ARG A 221 -35.87 20.74 1.68
C ARG A 221 -35.19 22.10 1.88
N ASN A 222 -34.18 22.16 2.75
CA ASN A 222 -33.42 23.36 3.07
C ASN A 222 -32.05 23.43 2.40
N SER A 223 -31.77 22.52 1.45
CA SER A 223 -30.48 22.47 0.79
C SER A 223 -30.23 23.70 -0.09
N PHE A 224 -28.99 24.19 -0.06
CA PHE A 224 -28.46 25.25 -0.89
C PHE A 224 -27.67 24.75 -2.10
N GLY A 225 -27.84 23.48 -2.46
CA GLY A 225 -27.13 22.84 -3.56
C GLY A 225 -27.50 23.42 -4.94
N PHE A 226 -26.62 23.16 -5.91
CA PHE A 226 -26.83 23.56 -7.31
C PHE A 226 -27.98 22.75 -7.94
N ALA A 227 -29.05 23.42 -8.32
CA ALA A 227 -30.28 22.77 -8.77
C ALA A 227 -30.31 22.42 -10.28
N MET A 228 -29.41 23.02 -11.10
CA MET A 228 -29.37 22.74 -12.54
C MET A 228 -28.77 21.36 -12.82
N ALA A 229 -29.27 20.70 -13.86
CA ALA A 229 -28.80 19.35 -14.30
C ALA A 229 -28.93 18.26 -13.22
N GLY A 230 -29.91 18.37 -12.33
CA GLY A 230 -30.12 17.43 -11.21
C GLY A 230 -30.17 15.96 -11.64
N ASP A 231 -30.82 15.65 -12.76
CA ASP A 231 -30.88 14.27 -13.29
C ASP A 231 -29.53 13.71 -13.71
N VAL A 232 -28.64 14.56 -14.23
CA VAL A 232 -27.28 14.15 -14.61
C VAL A 232 -26.46 13.85 -13.35
N PHE A 233 -26.51 14.72 -12.35
CA PHE A 233 -25.82 14.50 -11.07
C PHE A 233 -26.37 13.27 -10.36
N SER A 234 -27.70 13.10 -10.32
CA SER A 234 -28.34 11.90 -9.78
C SER A 234 -27.79 10.63 -10.43
N THR A 235 -27.78 10.60 -11.75
CA THR A 235 -27.27 9.46 -12.52
C THR A 235 -25.80 9.19 -12.18
N MET A 236 -24.95 10.21 -12.15
CA MET A 236 -23.53 10.06 -11.85
C MET A 236 -23.27 9.55 -10.43
N ILE A 237 -23.96 10.11 -9.44
CA ILE A 237 -23.81 9.68 -8.04
C ILE A 237 -24.27 8.24 -7.86
N ARG A 238 -25.42 7.85 -8.45
CA ARG A 238 -25.90 6.46 -8.43
C ARG A 238 -24.92 5.48 -9.05
N LEU A 239 -24.35 5.83 -10.20
CA LEU A 239 -23.35 4.99 -10.88
C LEU A 239 -22.11 4.81 -10.01
N TYR A 240 -21.58 5.89 -9.44
CA TYR A 240 -20.43 5.81 -8.55
C TYR A 240 -20.72 5.06 -7.25
N ALA A 241 -21.91 5.24 -6.67
CA ALA A 241 -22.32 4.49 -5.49
C ALA A 241 -22.40 2.98 -5.77
N LYS A 242 -23.02 2.57 -6.87
CA LYS A 242 -23.01 1.16 -7.31
C LYS A 242 -21.61 0.63 -7.58
N HIS A 243 -20.76 1.45 -8.21
CA HIS A 243 -19.37 1.06 -8.46
C HIS A 243 -18.57 0.88 -7.16
N LEU A 244 -18.79 1.72 -6.16
CA LEU A 244 -18.19 1.55 -4.84
C LEU A 244 -18.61 0.26 -4.16
N ASP A 245 -19.87 -0.14 -4.25
CA ASP A 245 -20.33 -1.42 -3.69
C ASP A 245 -19.68 -2.61 -4.39
N PHE A 246 -19.57 -2.56 -5.72
CA PHE A 246 -18.85 -3.57 -6.48
C PHE A 246 -17.38 -3.67 -6.06
N LEU A 247 -16.68 -2.55 -5.95
CA LEU A 247 -15.29 -2.53 -5.47
C LEU A 247 -15.17 -3.05 -4.03
N LYS A 248 -16.14 -2.73 -3.13
CA LYS A 248 -16.18 -3.29 -1.77
C LYS A 248 -16.28 -4.82 -1.78
N GLN A 249 -17.09 -5.38 -2.67
CA GLN A 249 -17.24 -6.83 -2.81
C GLN A 249 -15.92 -7.48 -3.30
N GLN A 250 -15.27 -6.87 -4.28
CA GLN A 250 -13.97 -7.33 -4.78
C GLN A 250 -12.89 -7.32 -3.67
N VAL A 251 -12.84 -6.27 -2.84
CA VAL A 251 -11.91 -6.24 -1.69
C VAL A 251 -12.21 -7.37 -0.72
N ARG A 252 -13.48 -7.64 -0.40
CA ARG A 252 -13.86 -8.76 0.48
C ARG A 252 -13.41 -10.11 -0.08
N GLU A 253 -13.55 -10.30 -1.39
CA GLU A 253 -13.10 -11.54 -2.03
C GLU A 253 -11.58 -11.70 -1.99
N MET A 254 -10.83 -10.61 -2.24
CA MET A 254 -9.38 -10.62 -2.08
C MET A 254 -8.98 -10.90 -0.63
N ASP A 255 -9.65 -10.28 0.35
CA ASP A 255 -9.40 -10.51 1.77
C ASP A 255 -9.64 -11.99 2.15
N ARG A 256 -10.66 -12.62 1.59
CA ARG A 256 -10.93 -14.06 1.79
C ARG A 256 -9.81 -14.92 1.24
N LYS A 257 -9.38 -14.70 -0.01
CA LYS A 257 -8.28 -15.45 -0.63
C LYS A 257 -6.96 -15.25 0.09
N ILE A 258 -6.67 -14.01 0.52
CA ILE A 258 -5.49 -13.71 1.33
C ILE A 258 -5.52 -14.49 2.65
N ALA A 259 -6.69 -14.54 3.31
CA ALA A 259 -6.84 -15.29 4.56
C ALA A 259 -6.63 -16.79 4.36
N GLU A 260 -7.16 -17.37 3.29
CA GLU A 260 -6.99 -18.78 2.93
C GLU A 260 -5.51 -19.14 2.76
N ILE A 261 -4.74 -18.35 2.02
CA ILE A 261 -3.30 -18.56 1.84
C ILE A 261 -2.56 -18.36 3.16
N MET A 262 -2.88 -17.30 3.92
CA MET A 262 -2.25 -17.02 5.20
C MET A 262 -2.46 -18.16 6.23
N ASP A 263 -3.60 -18.85 6.19
CA ASP A 263 -3.86 -19.98 7.09
C ASP A 263 -3.03 -21.22 6.70
N THR A 264 -2.55 -21.33 5.46
CA THR A 264 -1.63 -22.38 5.01
C THR A 264 -0.15 -22.09 5.32
N LEU A 265 0.16 -20.83 5.64
CA LEU A 265 1.52 -20.41 5.94
C LEU A 265 1.82 -20.57 7.43
N ASP A 266 2.74 -21.49 7.75
CA ASP A 266 3.33 -21.57 9.09
C ASP A 266 4.42 -20.48 9.23
N THR A 267 3.99 -19.22 9.42
CA THR A 267 4.91 -18.10 9.50
C THR A 267 4.74 -17.31 10.79
N PRO A 268 5.83 -16.79 11.38
CA PRO A 268 5.76 -15.90 12.54
C PRO A 268 5.13 -14.53 12.22
N ILE A 269 4.80 -14.25 10.95
CA ILE A 269 4.08 -13.03 10.53
C ILE A 269 2.74 -12.90 11.25
N THR A 270 2.07 -14.04 11.54
CA THR A 270 0.84 -14.04 12.34
C THR A 270 1.08 -13.64 13.80
N ALA A 271 2.32 -13.69 14.28
CA ALA A 271 2.71 -13.24 15.61
C ALA A 271 3.01 -11.72 15.68
N ILE A 272 3.04 -11.01 14.54
CA ILE A 272 3.20 -9.57 14.51
C ILE A 272 1.95 -8.90 15.10
N THR A 273 2.16 -7.99 16.02
CA THR A 273 1.18 -7.29 16.84
C THR A 273 -0.10 -6.87 16.10
N GLY A 274 0.02 -6.23 14.93
CA GLY A 274 -1.13 -5.75 14.14
C GLY A 274 -1.98 -6.85 13.48
N ILE A 275 -1.48 -8.09 13.39
CA ILE A 275 -2.22 -9.24 12.84
C ILE A 275 -2.93 -10.00 13.95
N ILE A 276 -2.31 -10.11 15.12
CA ILE A 276 -2.94 -10.67 16.34
C ILE A 276 -4.16 -9.85 16.75
N GLU A 277 -4.08 -8.54 16.62
CA GLU A 277 -5.17 -7.61 16.93
C GLU A 277 -6.46 -7.91 16.14
N LYS A 278 -6.37 -8.37 14.89
CA LYS A 278 -7.56 -8.71 14.08
C LYS A 278 -8.20 -10.04 14.46
N LYS A 279 -7.43 -11.01 14.95
CA LYS A 279 -7.93 -12.37 15.27
C LYS A 279 -8.49 -12.51 16.70
N ASN A 280 -8.07 -11.67 17.65
CA ASN A 280 -8.51 -11.81 19.06
C ASN A 280 -8.79 -10.46 19.74
N PRO A 281 -10.07 -10.10 19.97
CA PRO A 281 -10.43 -8.80 20.57
C PRO A 281 -9.95 -8.62 22.02
N LYS A 282 -9.71 -9.69 22.78
CA LYS A 282 -9.13 -9.61 24.12
C LYS A 282 -7.63 -9.32 24.07
N ALA A 283 -6.91 -9.99 23.17
CA ALA A 283 -5.48 -9.72 22.93
C ALA A 283 -5.26 -8.30 22.44
N ARG A 284 -6.15 -7.77 21.59
CA ARG A 284 -6.13 -6.38 21.13
C ARG A 284 -6.19 -5.38 22.27
N LYS A 285 -7.11 -5.58 23.26
CA LYS A 285 -7.22 -4.70 24.43
C LYS A 285 -5.96 -4.73 25.28
N VAL A 286 -5.43 -5.91 25.57
CA VAL A 286 -4.19 -6.06 26.36
C VAL A 286 -3.02 -5.38 25.68
N LEU A 287 -2.88 -5.57 24.38
CA LEU A 287 -1.78 -5.01 23.61
C LEU A 287 -1.85 -3.49 23.51
N ALA A 288 -3.05 -2.93 23.32
CA ALA A 288 -3.27 -1.49 23.34
C ALA A 288 -2.89 -0.88 24.69
N ILE A 289 -3.26 -1.53 25.79
CA ILE A 289 -2.87 -1.08 27.14
C ILE A 289 -1.36 -1.12 27.31
N ILE A 290 -0.69 -2.19 26.88
CA ILE A 290 0.79 -2.28 26.94
C ILE A 290 1.43 -1.15 26.12
N THR A 291 0.95 -0.89 24.91
CA THR A 291 1.46 0.19 24.05
C THR A 291 1.30 1.56 24.75
N TYR A 292 0.13 1.85 25.31
CA TYR A 292 -0.10 3.11 26.05
C TYR A 292 0.78 3.22 27.29
N ILE A 293 1.04 2.14 28.01
CA ILE A 293 1.97 2.12 29.16
C ILE A 293 3.41 2.45 28.71
N ILE A 294 3.86 1.87 27.57
CA ILE A 294 5.21 2.14 27.04
C ILE A 294 5.34 3.61 26.62
N VAL A 295 4.32 4.15 25.92
CA VAL A 295 4.30 5.57 25.51
C VAL A 295 4.29 6.48 26.74
N MET A 296 3.49 6.16 27.75
CA MET A 296 3.43 6.91 29.00
C MET A 296 4.79 6.90 29.74
N ALA A 297 5.45 5.75 29.83
CA ALA A 297 6.78 5.65 30.42
C ALA A 297 7.81 6.52 29.68
N PHE A 298 7.78 6.49 28.34
CA PHE A 298 8.62 7.36 27.51
C PHE A 298 8.33 8.84 27.78
N CYS A 299 7.05 9.24 27.82
CA CYS A 299 6.66 10.62 28.15
C CYS A 299 7.12 11.05 29.54
N CYS A 300 7.05 10.18 30.54
CA CYS A 300 7.57 10.44 31.88
C CYS A 300 9.09 10.70 31.89
N ILE A 301 9.86 9.88 31.16
CA ILE A 301 11.31 10.05 31.02
C ILE A 301 11.64 11.40 30.38
N VAL A 302 10.98 11.73 29.26
CA VAL A 302 11.22 13.01 28.57
C VAL A 302 10.79 14.20 29.44
N CYS A 303 9.66 14.08 30.15
CA CYS A 303 9.20 15.09 31.11
C CYS A 303 10.24 15.34 32.20
N TYR A 304 10.79 14.27 32.78
CA TYR A 304 11.83 14.37 33.81
C TYR A 304 13.08 15.09 33.30
N TYR A 305 13.67 14.64 32.19
CA TYR A 305 14.88 15.24 31.65
C TYR A 305 14.67 16.68 31.18
N SER A 306 13.52 16.98 30.55
CA SER A 306 13.20 18.36 30.15
C SER A 306 12.98 19.28 31.33
N THR A 307 12.40 18.82 32.43
CA THR A 307 12.27 19.57 33.69
C THR A 307 13.64 19.85 34.31
N MET A 308 14.53 18.86 34.34
CA MET A 308 15.91 19.04 34.80
C MET A 308 16.67 20.09 33.96
N MET A 309 16.42 20.09 32.64
CA MET A 309 16.99 21.09 31.74
C MET A 309 16.47 22.50 32.02
N VAL A 310 15.16 22.65 32.26
CA VAL A 310 14.56 23.94 32.66
C VAL A 310 15.17 24.45 33.97
N ILE A 311 15.30 23.60 35.00
CA ILE A 311 15.92 23.93 36.28
C ILE A 311 17.38 24.39 36.06
N LYS A 312 18.15 23.65 35.26
CA LYS A 312 19.53 23.99 34.92
C LYS A 312 19.64 25.39 34.30
N TYR A 313 18.82 25.67 33.28
CA TYR A 313 18.84 26.99 32.62
C TYR A 313 18.33 28.11 33.52
N ASN A 314 17.40 27.82 34.42
CA ASN A 314 16.97 28.82 35.41
C ASN A 314 18.08 29.16 36.40
N ASN A 315 18.81 28.15 36.91
CA ASN A 315 19.91 28.32 37.86
C ASN A 315 21.13 29.02 37.24
N THR A 316 21.41 28.78 35.96
CA THR A 316 22.52 29.43 35.24
C THR A 316 22.17 30.83 34.74
N GLY A 317 20.92 31.27 34.84
CA GLY A 317 20.47 32.57 34.35
C GLY A 317 20.63 32.77 32.84
N SER A 318 20.76 31.67 32.07
CA SER A 318 21.04 31.71 30.64
C SER A 318 19.90 32.37 29.86
N THR A 319 20.24 33.30 28.95
CA THR A 319 19.31 34.01 28.06
C THR A 319 19.55 33.62 26.60
N THR A 320 18.61 33.92 25.74
CA THR A 320 18.77 33.66 24.28
C THR A 320 19.83 34.58 23.68
N THR A 321 20.57 34.09 22.69
CA THR A 321 21.64 34.84 22.01
C THR A 321 21.12 36.07 21.26
N ASN A 322 19.90 36.02 20.76
CA ASN A 322 19.31 37.08 19.93
C ASN A 322 18.47 38.10 20.74
N VAL A 323 17.90 37.66 21.88
CA VAL A 323 17.00 38.49 22.70
C VAL A 323 17.35 38.29 24.16
N ARG A 324 18.21 39.14 24.69
CA ARG A 324 18.83 38.99 26.04
C ARG A 324 17.86 39.06 27.24
N TRP A 325 16.63 39.54 27.05
CA TRP A 325 15.63 39.60 28.13
C TRP A 325 14.77 38.31 28.22
N ILE A 326 14.83 37.38 27.21
CA ILE A 326 14.14 36.12 27.25
C ILE A 326 15.03 35.04 27.86
N LYS A 327 14.61 34.51 29.01
CA LYS A 327 15.29 33.39 29.67
C LYS A 327 15.09 32.09 28.90
N MET A 328 16.15 31.32 28.70
CA MET A 328 16.10 30.00 28.07
C MET A 328 15.13 29.05 28.80
N SER A 329 15.06 29.15 30.14
CA SER A 329 14.09 28.35 30.93
C SER A 329 12.64 28.57 30.52
N TRP A 330 12.25 29.76 30.08
CA TRP A 330 10.87 30.04 29.62
C TRP A 330 10.55 29.36 28.30
N ILE A 331 11.52 29.30 27.39
CA ILE A 331 11.36 28.61 26.09
C ILE A 331 11.24 27.10 26.29
N PHE A 332 12.11 26.54 27.11
CA PHE A 332 12.12 25.09 27.33
C PHE A 332 11.01 24.59 28.26
N PHE A 333 10.36 25.48 29.04
CA PHE A 333 9.23 25.12 29.91
C PHE A 333 8.04 24.54 29.18
N GLN A 334 7.83 24.88 27.91
CA GLN A 334 6.76 24.31 27.07
C GLN A 334 6.90 22.81 26.88
N ILE A 335 8.12 22.27 26.89
CA ILE A 335 8.39 20.86 26.66
C ILE A 335 7.80 19.99 27.78
N PRO A 336 8.20 20.14 29.05
CA PRO A 336 7.62 19.34 30.12
C PRO A 336 6.10 19.55 30.29
N LEU A 337 5.59 20.77 30.06
CA LEU A 337 4.18 21.06 30.13
C LEU A 337 3.38 20.21 29.08
N ASN A 338 3.86 20.17 27.84
CA ASN A 338 3.22 19.35 26.80
C ASN A 338 3.26 17.87 27.16
N TYR A 339 4.38 17.36 27.70
CA TYR A 339 4.46 15.94 28.08
C TYR A 339 3.57 15.58 29.27
N VAL A 340 3.34 16.49 30.21
CA VAL A 340 2.33 16.31 31.27
C VAL A 340 0.93 16.14 30.66
N ILE A 341 0.58 16.98 29.68
CA ILE A 341 -0.70 16.88 28.98
C ILE A 341 -0.81 15.53 28.25
N TYR A 342 0.25 15.10 27.55
CA TYR A 342 0.27 13.79 26.89
C TYR A 342 0.09 12.64 27.87
N ILE A 343 0.74 12.67 29.03
CA ILE A 343 0.59 11.65 30.08
C ILE A 343 -0.87 11.55 30.53
N LEU A 344 -1.54 12.68 30.74
CA LEU A 344 -2.96 12.70 31.10
C LEU A 344 -3.86 12.08 30.02
N PHE A 345 -3.58 12.37 28.74
CA PHE A 345 -4.29 11.74 27.61
C PHE A 345 -4.05 10.22 27.54
N GLU A 346 -2.83 9.76 27.81
CA GLU A 346 -2.54 8.32 27.81
C GLU A 346 -3.24 7.60 28.98
N ILE A 347 -3.32 8.22 30.16
CA ILE A 347 -4.08 7.72 31.32
C ILE A 347 -5.58 7.59 30.96
N GLU A 348 -6.15 8.62 30.31
CA GLU A 348 -7.55 8.60 29.85
C GLU A 348 -7.81 7.46 28.86
N LYS A 349 -6.87 7.26 27.89
CA LYS A 349 -6.96 6.15 26.92
C LYS A 349 -6.91 4.80 27.60
N ILE A 350 -5.97 4.58 28.52
CA ILE A 350 -5.86 3.33 29.28
C ILE A 350 -7.16 3.05 30.05
N TRP A 351 -7.67 4.06 30.75
CA TRP A 351 -8.91 3.93 31.50
C TRP A 351 -10.11 3.66 30.58
N GLY A 352 -10.21 4.36 29.44
CA GLY A 352 -11.27 4.19 28.46
C GLY A 352 -11.31 2.78 27.85
N VAL A 353 -10.15 2.20 27.56
CA VAL A 353 -10.02 0.83 27.04
C VAL A 353 -10.30 -0.21 28.14
N ALA A 354 -9.78 -0.01 29.35
CA ALA A 354 -10.00 -0.90 30.50
C ALA A 354 -11.47 -0.94 30.91
N ALA A 355 -12.13 0.22 30.95
CA ALA A 355 -13.55 0.35 31.29
C ALA A 355 -14.51 -0.07 30.16
N GLY A 356 -14.00 -0.45 28.98
CA GLY A 356 -14.82 -0.83 27.81
C GLY A 356 -15.61 0.33 27.19
N LYS A 357 -15.31 1.57 27.54
CA LYS A 357 -15.96 2.78 27.04
C LYS A 357 -15.37 3.29 25.72
N ARG A 358 -14.20 2.77 25.31
CA ARG A 358 -13.51 3.13 24.08
C ARG A 358 -13.18 1.88 23.29
N GLU A 359 -13.62 1.82 22.05
CA GLU A 359 -13.17 0.78 21.12
C GLU A 359 -11.74 1.10 20.69
N VAL A 360 -10.88 0.10 20.72
CA VAL A 360 -9.54 0.18 20.15
C VAL A 360 -9.70 0.15 18.64
N LYS A 361 -9.52 1.28 17.99
CA LYS A 361 -9.54 1.42 16.51
C LYS A 361 -8.26 0.89 15.90
#